data_6c0e85f058f5c55c8a188da8ba335de3
#
_entry.id   6c0e85f058f5c55c8a188da8ba335de3
#
_cell.length_a   1.000
_cell.length_b   1.000
_cell.length_c   1.000
_cell.angle_alpha   90.00
_cell.angle_beta   90.00
_cell.angle_gamma   90.00
#
_symmetry.space_group_name_H-M   'P 1'
#
loop_
_entity.id
_entity.type
_entity.pdbx_description
1 polymer ?
#
loop_
_entity_poly.entity_id
_entity_poly.type
_entity_poly.pdbx_seq_one_letter_code
_entity_poly.pdbx_strand_id
1 'polypeptide(L)'
;MKVFVSTLLFLFISVSGASLASAQESNQPAANNPAENKAEVPLITIDLVSGERLQVEELRETSDGIWYRRGGVTTLLDRKRVARIEGPSTEQNNAAPEDSSHWSLADAKKVENFFVTKFGRPLPTTAFGQSDIHDRWGLDHRQGLDVGLHPDSVEGIALVDYLRSEKIPYLVFRHAIPGVATGPHIHIGRPSHRYLRR
;
A
#
# COMPACT_ATOMS: atom_id res chain seq x y z
N MET A 1 -33.26 50.82 13.42
CA MET A 1 -32.47 49.60 13.48
C MET A 1 -31.43 49.77 14.55
N LYS A 2 -31.58 49.07 15.70
CA LYS A 2 -30.71 49.22 16.86
C LYS A 2 -29.83 47.99 16.95
N VAL A 3 -28.51 48.22 16.90
CA VAL A 3 -27.51 47.19 17.08
C VAL A 3 -27.22 47.08 18.59
N PHE A 4 -27.44 45.92 19.19
CA PHE A 4 -27.04 45.65 20.56
C PHE A 4 -25.66 44.97 20.55
N VAL A 5 -24.68 45.65 21.12
CA VAL A 5 -23.36 45.10 21.46
C VAL A 5 -23.42 44.69 22.93
N SER A 6 -23.28 43.43 23.20
CA SER A 6 -23.21 42.88 24.56
C SER A 6 -21.75 42.57 24.91
N THR A 7 -21.20 43.38 25.81
CA THR A 7 -19.85 43.23 26.37
C THR A 7 -19.94 42.33 27.60
N LEU A 8 -19.30 41.16 27.56
CA LEU A 8 -19.20 40.26 28.71
C LEU A 8 -17.85 40.45 29.40
N LEU A 9 -17.90 40.96 30.63
CA LEU A 9 -16.76 41.23 31.51
C LEU A 9 -16.46 39.95 32.29
N PHE A 10 -15.28 39.33 32.08
CA PHE A 10 -14.80 38.23 32.94
C PHE A 10 -13.93 38.78 34.09
N LEU A 11 -14.39 38.53 35.30
CA LEU A 11 -13.73 38.85 36.57
C LEU A 11 -12.71 37.76 36.89
N PHE A 12 -11.42 38.09 36.99
CA PHE A 12 -10.39 37.16 37.49
C PHE A 12 -10.36 37.25 39.04
N ILE A 13 -10.60 36.12 39.68
CA ILE A 13 -10.36 35.94 41.11
C ILE A 13 -9.07 35.14 41.28
N SER A 14 -8.04 35.80 41.81
CA SER A 14 -6.79 35.17 42.22
C SER A 14 -6.96 34.64 43.66
N VAL A 15 -6.78 33.34 43.85
CA VAL A 15 -6.64 32.75 45.19
C VAL A 15 -5.22 32.21 45.30
N SER A 16 -4.43 32.92 46.15
CA SER A 16 -3.14 32.43 46.61
C SER A 16 -3.36 31.52 47.81
N GLY A 17 -2.94 30.28 47.71
CA GLY A 17 -2.89 29.33 48.80
C GLY A 17 -1.52 28.65 48.84
N ALA A 18 -0.67 29.06 49.74
CA ALA A 18 0.56 28.36 50.09
C ALA A 18 0.20 27.15 50.97
N SER A 19 0.70 25.98 50.66
CA SER A 19 0.76 24.88 51.62
C SER A 19 2.00 24.02 51.43
N LEU A 20 2.53 23.69 52.57
CA LEU A 20 3.82 23.13 52.89
C LEU A 20 4.01 21.68 52.38
N ALA A 21 5.26 21.36 52.23
CA ALA A 21 5.90 20.10 51.93
C ALA A 21 5.38 18.89 52.70
N SER A 22 5.27 17.77 52.00
CA SER A 22 5.58 16.45 52.55
C SER A 22 6.21 15.60 51.46
N ALA A 23 7.46 15.25 51.68
CA ALA A 23 8.18 14.31 50.89
C ALA A 23 7.59 12.92 51.13
N GLN A 24 7.04 12.30 50.09
CA GLN A 24 6.71 10.89 50.09
C GLN A 24 7.37 10.27 48.86
N GLU A 25 8.45 9.59 49.17
CA GLU A 25 9.21 8.72 48.28
C GLU A 25 8.29 7.56 47.89
N SER A 26 7.65 7.63 46.74
CA SER A 26 6.94 6.48 46.13
C SER A 26 7.78 5.89 45.00
N ASN A 27 8.34 4.73 45.28
CA ASN A 27 8.87 3.81 44.30
C ASN A 27 7.82 3.55 43.22
N GLN A 28 7.93 4.23 42.10
CA GLN A 28 7.15 3.93 40.90
C GLN A 28 8.02 3.04 40.00
N PRO A 29 7.60 1.80 39.67
CA PRO A 29 8.34 1.00 38.73
C PRO A 29 8.32 1.69 37.36
N ALA A 30 9.51 1.77 36.76
CA ALA A 30 9.73 2.31 35.43
C ALA A 30 8.67 1.76 34.45
N ALA A 31 7.84 2.64 33.93
CA ALA A 31 6.99 2.34 32.81
C ALA A 31 7.90 1.99 31.62
N ASN A 32 7.94 0.72 31.30
CA ASN A 32 8.47 0.24 30.03
C ASN A 32 7.64 0.90 28.92
N ASN A 33 8.13 1.97 28.33
CA ASN A 33 7.74 2.38 27.01
C ASN A 33 8.07 1.21 26.09
N PRO A 34 7.10 0.58 25.41
CA PRO A 34 7.42 -0.25 24.30
C PRO A 34 8.01 0.67 23.24
N ALA A 35 9.34 0.65 23.11
CA ALA A 35 9.99 1.19 21.95
C ALA A 35 9.26 0.58 20.74
N GLU A 36 8.61 1.43 19.99
CA GLU A 36 8.03 1.12 18.69
C GLU A 36 9.15 0.48 17.87
N ASN A 37 9.14 -0.85 17.83
CA ASN A 37 10.08 -1.63 17.04
C ASN A 37 9.64 -1.45 15.59
N LYS A 38 10.03 -0.31 15.02
CA LYS A 38 9.88 -0.03 13.59
C LYS A 38 10.74 -1.08 12.91
N ALA A 39 10.12 -2.16 12.48
CA ALA A 39 10.80 -3.22 11.76
C ALA A 39 11.61 -2.55 10.63
N GLU A 40 12.92 -2.64 10.73
CA GLU A 40 13.85 -2.09 9.74
C GLU A 40 13.59 -2.86 8.46
N VAL A 41 12.96 -2.20 7.48
CA VAL A 41 12.70 -2.80 6.17
C VAL A 41 14.07 -3.01 5.52
N PRO A 42 14.46 -4.25 5.20
CA PRO A 42 15.78 -4.51 4.62
C PRO A 42 15.87 -3.80 3.26
N LEU A 43 16.85 -2.91 3.14
CA LEU A 43 17.08 -2.14 1.91
C LEU A 43 17.72 -3.02 0.83
N ILE A 44 17.25 -2.85 -0.41
CA ILE A 44 17.81 -3.45 -1.61
C ILE A 44 18.86 -2.49 -2.18
N THR A 45 20.01 -3.02 -2.59
CA THR A 45 21.06 -2.22 -3.22
C THR A 45 21.08 -2.46 -4.72
N ILE A 46 21.02 -1.39 -5.50
CA ILE A 46 21.17 -1.41 -6.96
C ILE A 46 22.52 -0.78 -7.30
N ASP A 47 23.42 -1.54 -7.87
CA ASP A 47 24.67 -1.04 -8.43
C ASP A 47 24.46 -0.66 -9.90
N LEU A 48 24.75 0.59 -10.24
CA LEU A 48 24.63 1.09 -11.60
C LEU A 48 25.93 0.84 -12.38
N VAL A 49 25.80 0.75 -13.69
CA VAL A 49 26.95 0.66 -14.62
C VAL A 49 27.87 1.88 -14.48
N SER A 50 27.33 3.04 -14.07
CA SER A 50 28.10 4.24 -13.76
C SER A 50 28.97 4.13 -12.51
N GLY A 51 28.84 3.07 -11.72
CA GLY A 51 29.50 2.93 -10.42
C GLY A 51 28.72 3.53 -9.25
N GLU A 52 27.59 4.20 -9.50
CA GLU A 52 26.70 4.69 -8.45
C GLU A 52 25.96 3.53 -7.79
N ARG A 53 25.74 3.63 -6.48
CA ARG A 53 25.00 2.67 -5.67
C ARG A 53 23.74 3.31 -5.10
N LEU A 54 22.59 2.68 -5.35
CA LEU A 54 21.29 3.14 -4.85
C LEU A 54 20.79 2.15 -3.79
N GLN A 55 20.38 2.67 -2.64
CA GLN A 55 19.63 1.90 -1.64
C GLN A 55 18.15 2.22 -1.78
N VAL A 56 17.31 1.18 -1.94
CA VAL A 56 15.91 1.31 -2.26
C VAL A 56 15.07 0.43 -1.34
N GLU A 57 13.85 0.86 -1.07
CA GLU A 57 12.90 0.21 -0.16
C GLU A 57 12.19 -0.95 -0.85
N GLU A 58 11.93 -0.79 -2.14
CA GLU A 58 11.25 -1.78 -2.99
C GLU A 58 11.88 -1.79 -4.37
N LEU A 59 11.85 -2.94 -5.01
CA LEU A 59 12.32 -3.13 -6.36
C LEU A 59 11.41 -4.10 -7.11
N ARG A 60 11.14 -3.79 -8.37
CA ARG A 60 10.38 -4.64 -9.28
C ARG A 60 11.01 -4.60 -10.66
N GLU A 61 11.36 -5.76 -11.20
CA GLU A 61 11.76 -5.89 -12.59
C GLU A 61 10.52 -6.05 -13.51
N THR A 62 10.52 -5.34 -14.62
CA THR A 62 9.49 -5.42 -15.66
C THR A 62 10.14 -5.43 -17.03
N SER A 63 9.35 -5.68 -18.10
CA SER A 63 9.83 -5.55 -19.49
C SER A 63 10.36 -4.15 -19.83
N ASP A 64 9.84 -3.12 -19.15
CA ASP A 64 10.16 -1.71 -19.41
C ASP A 64 11.41 -1.25 -18.66
N GLY A 65 11.88 -2.07 -17.68
CA GLY A 65 13.03 -1.75 -16.85
C GLY A 65 12.82 -2.15 -15.40
N ILE A 66 13.55 -1.50 -14.51
CA ILE A 66 13.51 -1.73 -13.08
C ILE A 66 12.80 -0.58 -12.39
N TRP A 67 11.65 -0.87 -11.81
CA TRP A 67 10.95 0.05 -10.93
C TRP A 67 11.50 -0.08 -9.52
N TYR A 68 11.85 1.03 -8.90
CA TYR A 68 12.27 1.04 -7.51
C TYR A 68 11.62 2.19 -6.73
N ARG A 69 11.46 2.01 -5.43
CA ARG A 69 11.00 3.04 -4.50
C ARG A 69 12.13 3.45 -3.57
N ARG A 70 12.31 4.77 -3.44
CA ARG A 70 13.28 5.39 -2.53
C ARG A 70 12.67 6.66 -1.94
N GLY A 71 12.60 6.74 -0.61
CA GLY A 71 12.05 7.93 0.05
C GLY A 71 10.61 8.25 -0.36
N GLY A 72 9.77 7.22 -0.59
CA GLY A 72 8.39 7.38 -1.03
C GLY A 72 8.22 7.70 -2.52
N VAL A 73 9.30 7.88 -3.28
CA VAL A 73 9.26 8.15 -4.74
C VAL A 73 9.52 6.87 -5.51
N THR A 74 8.61 6.54 -6.45
CA THR A 74 8.78 5.42 -7.37
C THR A 74 9.40 5.91 -8.69
N THR A 75 10.49 5.28 -9.09
CA THR A 75 11.28 5.66 -10.28
C THR A 75 11.47 4.45 -11.18
N LEU A 76 11.40 4.65 -12.50
CA LEU A 76 11.77 3.66 -13.50
C LEU A 76 13.25 3.85 -13.88
N LEU A 77 14.01 2.77 -13.81
CA LEU A 77 15.40 2.70 -14.21
C LEU A 77 15.55 1.76 -15.42
N ASP A 78 16.22 2.22 -16.48
CA ASP A 78 16.54 1.37 -17.61
C ASP A 78 17.41 0.19 -17.15
N ARG A 79 17.01 -1.03 -17.50
CA ARG A 79 17.74 -2.26 -17.16
C ARG A 79 19.22 -2.23 -17.59
N LYS A 80 19.51 -1.56 -18.70
CA LYS A 80 20.89 -1.41 -19.22
C LYS A 80 21.79 -0.58 -18.31
N ARG A 81 21.22 0.23 -17.44
CA ARG A 81 21.97 1.04 -16.45
C ARG A 81 22.31 0.29 -15.18
N VAL A 82 21.74 -0.91 -14.99
CA VAL A 82 21.93 -1.72 -13.78
C VAL A 82 23.00 -2.76 -14.02
N ALA A 83 24.05 -2.69 -13.23
CA ALA A 83 25.14 -3.67 -13.23
C ALA A 83 24.80 -4.87 -12.34
N ARG A 84 24.27 -4.61 -11.14
CA ARG A 84 23.96 -5.64 -10.14
C ARG A 84 22.86 -5.17 -9.21
N ILE A 85 22.10 -6.12 -8.69
CA ILE A 85 21.14 -5.91 -7.61
C ILE A 85 21.53 -6.82 -6.45
N GLU A 86 21.72 -6.24 -5.28
CA GLU A 86 22.03 -6.94 -4.02
C GLU A 86 20.96 -6.62 -2.99
N GLY A 87 20.49 -7.60 -2.29
CA GLY A 87 19.51 -7.45 -1.21
C GLY A 87 18.70 -8.73 -1.03
N PRO A 88 17.85 -8.78 -0.02
CA PRO A 88 16.92 -9.86 0.08
C PRO A 88 16.10 -9.87 -1.21
N SER A 89 16.30 -10.90 -2.01
CA SER A 89 15.59 -11.09 -3.26
C SER A 89 14.10 -10.98 -3.00
N THR A 90 13.52 -9.86 -3.42
CA THR A 90 12.08 -9.77 -3.55
C THR A 90 11.67 -10.50 -4.84
N GLU A 91 12.24 -11.69 -5.05
CA GLU A 91 11.75 -12.66 -6.02
C GLU A 91 10.33 -13.15 -5.70
N GLN A 92 9.76 -12.67 -4.59
CA GLN A 92 8.53 -13.22 -4.04
C GLN A 92 7.24 -12.47 -4.38
N ASN A 93 7.28 -11.39 -5.18
CA ASN A 93 6.02 -10.74 -5.55
C ASN A 93 5.53 -11.06 -6.96
N ASN A 94 6.25 -11.89 -7.73
CA ASN A 94 5.78 -12.45 -9.00
C ASN A 94 5.66 -13.98 -8.99
N ALA A 95 6.10 -14.65 -7.95
CA ALA A 95 5.67 -16.01 -7.67
C ALA A 95 4.31 -15.89 -6.96
N ALA A 96 3.24 -16.27 -7.64
CA ALA A 96 2.07 -16.73 -6.93
C ALA A 96 2.60 -17.75 -5.90
N PRO A 97 2.35 -17.57 -4.59
CA PRO A 97 2.79 -18.55 -3.61
C PRO A 97 2.19 -19.88 -4.03
N GLU A 98 3.04 -20.89 -4.23
CA GLU A 98 2.64 -22.22 -4.71
C GLU A 98 1.68 -22.93 -3.74
N ASP A 99 1.40 -22.35 -2.60
CA ASP A 99 0.56 -22.98 -1.56
C ASP A 99 -0.39 -22.00 -0.84
N SER A 100 -0.76 -20.91 -1.42
CA SER A 100 -1.72 -20.07 -0.71
C SER A 100 -2.63 -19.33 -1.64
N SER A 101 -3.80 -19.52 -1.38
CA SER A 101 -5.01 -18.86 -1.70
C SER A 101 -5.81 -19.61 -2.74
N HIS A 102 -6.80 -20.27 -2.23
CA HIS A 102 -7.97 -20.69 -2.97
C HIS A 102 -8.78 -19.46 -3.42
N TRP A 103 -8.12 -18.52 -4.13
CA TRP A 103 -8.86 -17.41 -4.70
C TRP A 103 -9.65 -17.89 -5.92
N SER A 104 -10.92 -17.56 -5.91
CA SER A 104 -11.82 -17.67 -7.06
C SER A 104 -12.74 -16.45 -7.08
N LEU A 105 -13.43 -16.20 -8.19
CA LEU A 105 -14.44 -15.13 -8.25
C LEU A 105 -15.58 -15.31 -7.24
N ALA A 106 -15.83 -16.52 -6.76
CA ALA A 106 -16.78 -16.77 -5.67
C ALA A 106 -16.38 -16.06 -4.37
N ASP A 107 -15.08 -15.79 -4.18
CA ASP A 107 -14.57 -15.09 -3.01
C ASP A 107 -14.67 -13.57 -3.12
N ALA A 108 -15.01 -13.02 -4.29
CA ALA A 108 -15.12 -11.58 -4.54
C ALA A 108 -16.05 -10.90 -3.54
N LYS A 109 -17.07 -11.60 -3.07
CA LYS A 109 -18.02 -11.10 -2.06
C LYS A 109 -17.34 -10.71 -0.75
N LYS A 110 -16.26 -11.38 -0.35
CA LYS A 110 -15.48 -11.04 0.84
C LYS A 110 -14.81 -9.66 0.67
N VAL A 111 -14.23 -9.42 -0.51
CA VAL A 111 -13.58 -8.15 -0.84
C VAL A 111 -14.61 -7.02 -0.94
N GLU A 112 -15.76 -7.26 -1.57
CA GLU A 112 -16.86 -6.30 -1.64
C GLU A 112 -17.35 -5.92 -0.24
N ASN A 113 -17.60 -6.92 0.63
CA ASN A 113 -18.07 -6.70 1.99
C ASN A 113 -17.04 -5.90 2.82
N PHE A 114 -15.75 -6.22 2.72
CA PHE A 114 -14.71 -5.41 3.34
C PHE A 114 -14.79 -3.95 2.89
N PHE A 115 -14.88 -3.73 1.59
CA PHE A 115 -14.87 -2.38 1.02
C PHE A 115 -16.11 -1.58 1.42
N VAL A 116 -17.30 -2.18 1.33
CA VAL A 116 -18.56 -1.56 1.77
C VAL A 116 -18.52 -1.23 3.26
N THR A 117 -18.05 -2.16 4.09
CA THR A 117 -17.96 -1.95 5.54
C THR A 117 -17.00 -0.81 5.88
N LYS A 118 -15.88 -0.71 5.17
CA LYS A 118 -14.85 0.29 5.46
C LYS A 118 -15.18 1.68 4.92
N PHE A 119 -15.79 1.77 3.73
CA PHE A 119 -15.97 3.01 2.99
C PHE A 119 -17.43 3.42 2.76
N GLY A 120 -18.40 2.58 3.15
CA GLY A 120 -19.82 2.88 3.02
C GLY A 120 -20.33 2.94 1.58
N ARG A 121 -19.58 2.47 0.59
CA ARG A 121 -19.94 2.47 -0.82
C ARG A 121 -19.51 1.17 -1.52
N PRO A 122 -20.12 0.83 -2.66
CA PRO A 122 -19.74 -0.35 -3.42
C PRO A 122 -18.28 -0.30 -3.90
N LEU A 123 -17.65 -1.49 -4.00
CA LEU A 123 -16.35 -1.65 -4.63
C LEU A 123 -16.43 -1.21 -6.10
N PRO A 124 -15.57 -0.28 -6.59
CA PRO A 124 -15.62 0.19 -7.97
C PRO A 124 -15.02 -0.86 -8.93
N THR A 125 -15.75 -1.93 -9.16
CA THR A 125 -15.36 -3.02 -10.06
C THR A 125 -15.41 -2.57 -11.51
N THR A 126 -14.32 -2.75 -12.25
CA THR A 126 -14.18 -2.41 -13.68
C THR A 126 -14.19 -3.62 -14.59
N ALA A 127 -13.75 -4.78 -14.10
CA ALA A 127 -13.92 -6.06 -14.78
C ALA A 127 -14.14 -7.19 -13.76
N PHE A 128 -15.04 -8.09 -14.09
CA PHE A 128 -15.39 -9.27 -13.30
C PHE A 128 -15.29 -10.51 -14.19
N GLY A 129 -14.22 -11.28 -14.07
CA GLY A 129 -13.91 -12.38 -14.96
C GLY A 129 -13.40 -11.93 -16.33
N GLN A 130 -13.44 -12.82 -17.30
CA GLN A 130 -12.96 -12.59 -18.65
C GLN A 130 -13.80 -11.54 -19.38
N SER A 131 -13.18 -10.69 -20.17
CA SER A 131 -13.83 -9.68 -21.00
C SER A 131 -13.14 -9.55 -22.35
N ASP A 132 -13.81 -8.90 -23.35
CA ASP A 132 -13.31 -8.73 -24.71
C ASP A 132 -11.91 -8.11 -24.79
N ILE A 133 -11.56 -7.22 -23.87
CA ILE A 133 -10.23 -6.62 -23.85
C ILE A 133 -9.17 -7.62 -23.39
N HIS A 134 -9.51 -8.47 -22.42
CA HIS A 134 -8.62 -9.54 -21.95
C HIS A 134 -8.39 -10.55 -23.05
N ASP A 135 -9.44 -10.94 -23.79
CA ASP A 135 -9.33 -11.85 -24.95
C ASP A 135 -8.44 -11.24 -26.02
N ARG A 136 -8.67 -9.98 -26.39
CA ARG A 136 -7.89 -9.26 -27.41
C ARG A 136 -6.40 -9.17 -27.05
N TRP A 137 -6.09 -9.05 -25.78
CA TRP A 137 -4.72 -8.98 -25.28
C TRP A 137 -4.13 -10.35 -24.94
N GLY A 138 -4.91 -11.42 -25.03
CA GLY A 138 -4.50 -12.79 -24.70
C GLY A 138 -4.18 -12.95 -23.21
N LEU A 139 -4.94 -12.26 -22.35
CA LEU A 139 -4.83 -12.34 -20.91
C LEU A 139 -5.86 -13.32 -20.36
N ASP A 140 -5.45 -14.23 -19.50
CA ASP A 140 -6.39 -15.07 -18.74
C ASP A 140 -6.84 -14.30 -17.50
N HIS A 141 -8.11 -13.88 -17.51
CA HIS A 141 -8.75 -13.13 -16.45
C HIS A 141 -10.00 -13.82 -15.91
N ARG A 142 -10.21 -15.10 -16.27
CA ARG A 142 -11.42 -15.86 -15.92
C ARG A 142 -11.69 -15.93 -14.41
N GLN A 143 -10.66 -15.87 -13.61
CA GLN A 143 -10.72 -15.84 -12.14
C GLN A 143 -10.20 -14.50 -11.58
N GLY A 144 -10.22 -13.45 -12.38
CA GLY A 144 -9.76 -12.12 -12.00
C GLY A 144 -10.91 -11.16 -11.73
N LEU A 145 -10.63 -10.18 -10.88
CA LEU A 145 -11.48 -9.04 -10.57
C LEU A 145 -10.63 -7.77 -10.65
N ASP A 146 -10.99 -6.84 -11.52
CA ASP A 146 -10.31 -5.54 -11.59
C ASP A 146 -11.11 -4.46 -10.86
N VAL A 147 -10.40 -3.70 -10.03
CA VAL A 147 -10.96 -2.62 -9.23
C VAL A 147 -10.36 -1.29 -9.69
N GLY A 148 -11.21 -0.38 -10.15
CA GLY A 148 -10.85 0.93 -10.70
C GLY A 148 -10.45 1.93 -9.61
N LEU A 149 -9.44 1.57 -8.81
CA LEU A 149 -8.83 2.44 -7.80
C LEU A 149 -7.36 2.67 -8.15
N HIS A 150 -6.90 3.90 -7.98
CA HIS A 150 -5.46 4.13 -7.97
C HIS A 150 -4.85 3.43 -6.75
N PRO A 151 -3.83 2.56 -6.90
CA PRO A 151 -3.25 1.81 -5.78
C PRO A 151 -2.74 2.67 -4.63
N ASP A 152 -2.29 3.89 -4.93
CA ASP A 152 -1.74 4.83 -3.95
C ASP A 152 -2.81 5.79 -3.39
N SER A 153 -4.10 5.62 -3.74
CA SER A 153 -5.19 6.32 -3.07
C SER A 153 -5.45 5.74 -1.69
N VAL A 154 -6.12 6.49 -0.81
CA VAL A 154 -6.48 6.02 0.55
C VAL A 154 -7.24 4.69 0.48
N GLU A 155 -8.20 4.58 -0.44
CA GLU A 155 -8.99 3.37 -0.63
C GLU A 155 -8.18 2.24 -1.27
N GLY A 156 -7.29 2.57 -2.23
CA GLY A 156 -6.40 1.62 -2.87
C GLY A 156 -5.40 1.00 -1.89
N ILE A 157 -4.76 1.82 -1.06
CA ILE A 157 -3.85 1.36 -0.01
C ILE A 157 -4.58 0.42 0.95
N ALA A 158 -5.75 0.83 1.44
CA ALA A 158 -6.51 0.01 2.38
C ALA A 158 -6.98 -1.32 1.77
N LEU A 159 -7.35 -1.32 0.48
CA LEU A 159 -7.70 -2.54 -0.24
C LEU A 159 -6.49 -3.47 -0.38
N VAL A 160 -5.34 -2.93 -0.78
CA VAL A 160 -4.09 -3.69 -0.92
C VAL A 160 -3.66 -4.30 0.41
N ASP A 161 -3.76 -3.56 1.52
CA ASP A 161 -3.44 -4.06 2.86
C ASP A 161 -4.38 -5.19 3.28
N TYR A 162 -5.67 -5.07 2.98
CA TYR A 162 -6.64 -6.14 3.21
C TYR A 162 -6.30 -7.39 2.39
N LEU A 163 -6.06 -7.24 1.07
CA LEU A 163 -5.71 -8.37 0.21
C LEU A 163 -4.44 -9.10 0.70
N ARG A 164 -3.46 -8.34 1.17
CA ARG A 164 -2.22 -8.88 1.74
C ARG A 164 -2.50 -9.66 3.04
N SER A 165 -3.30 -9.10 3.95
CA SER A 165 -3.64 -9.76 5.21
C SER A 165 -4.40 -11.07 5.02
N GLU A 166 -5.28 -11.11 4.02
CA GLU A 166 -6.07 -12.31 3.65
C GLU A 166 -5.30 -13.27 2.73
N LYS A 167 -4.06 -12.94 2.36
CA LYS A 167 -3.24 -13.69 1.40
C LYS A 167 -3.92 -13.89 0.04
N ILE A 168 -4.76 -12.94 -0.37
CA ILE A 168 -5.41 -12.93 -1.67
C ILE A 168 -4.41 -12.42 -2.72
N PRO A 169 -4.18 -13.13 -3.84
CA PRO A 169 -3.26 -12.70 -4.87
C PRO A 169 -3.79 -11.43 -5.56
N TYR A 170 -2.90 -10.49 -5.83
CA TYR A 170 -3.23 -9.25 -6.51
C TYR A 170 -2.04 -8.69 -7.29
N LEU A 171 -2.33 -7.83 -8.28
CA LEU A 171 -1.36 -6.95 -8.96
C LEU A 171 -1.85 -5.50 -8.86
N VAL A 172 -0.91 -4.56 -8.82
CA VAL A 172 -1.23 -3.13 -8.85
C VAL A 172 -0.69 -2.49 -10.11
N PHE A 173 -1.55 -1.74 -10.77
CA PHE A 173 -1.19 -0.94 -11.96
C PHE A 173 -1.37 0.53 -11.62
N ARG A 174 -0.31 1.34 -11.76
CA ARG A 174 -0.32 2.78 -11.46
C ARG A 174 -0.58 3.65 -12.68
N HIS A 175 -0.46 3.06 -13.86
CA HIS A 175 -0.66 3.73 -15.16
C HIS A 175 -1.05 2.71 -16.23
N ALA A 176 -1.43 3.21 -17.40
CA ALA A 176 -1.69 2.36 -18.56
C ALA A 176 -0.39 1.69 -19.04
N ILE A 177 -0.49 0.39 -19.40
CA ILE A 177 0.60 -0.40 -19.97
C ILE A 177 0.04 -1.06 -21.24
N PRO A 178 0.58 -0.76 -22.42
CA PRO A 178 0.07 -1.30 -23.69
C PRO A 178 -0.02 -2.83 -23.69
N GLY A 179 -1.21 -3.36 -23.98
CA GLY A 179 -1.50 -4.79 -24.01
C GLY A 179 -1.56 -5.48 -22.65
N VAL A 180 -1.58 -4.70 -21.56
CA VAL A 180 -1.55 -5.19 -20.17
C VAL A 180 -2.59 -4.51 -19.30
N ALA A 181 -2.59 -3.16 -19.25
CA ALA A 181 -3.46 -2.37 -18.39
C ALA A 181 -3.93 -1.10 -19.09
N THR A 182 -5.21 -0.78 -19.00
CA THR A 182 -5.81 0.42 -19.63
C THR A 182 -5.60 1.68 -18.81
N GLY A 183 -5.26 1.56 -17.54
CA GLY A 183 -5.04 2.66 -16.61
C GLY A 183 -4.76 2.17 -15.20
N PRO A 184 -4.72 3.08 -14.22
CA PRO A 184 -4.55 2.72 -12.83
C PRO A 184 -5.68 1.81 -12.34
N HIS A 185 -5.33 0.66 -11.76
CA HIS A 185 -6.29 -0.26 -11.15
C HIS A 185 -5.58 -1.29 -10.26
N ILE A 186 -6.36 -2.03 -9.51
CA ILE A 186 -5.91 -3.17 -8.72
C ILE A 186 -6.57 -4.42 -9.32
N HIS A 187 -5.74 -5.32 -9.86
CA HIS A 187 -6.17 -6.65 -10.27
C HIS A 187 -6.14 -7.59 -9.08
N ILE A 188 -7.22 -8.31 -8.83
CA ILE A 188 -7.36 -9.30 -7.76
C ILE A 188 -7.51 -10.67 -8.39
N GLY A 189 -6.66 -11.60 -8.00
CA GLY A 189 -6.59 -12.93 -8.56
C GLY A 189 -5.19 -13.29 -9.04
N ARG A 190 -5.06 -14.52 -9.55
CA ARG A 190 -3.77 -14.97 -10.08
C ARG A 190 -3.38 -14.18 -11.33
N PRO A 191 -2.12 -13.77 -11.45
CA PRO A 191 -1.64 -13.14 -12.68
C PRO A 191 -1.83 -14.06 -13.89
N SER A 192 -2.19 -13.48 -15.03
CA SER A 192 -2.16 -14.22 -16.29
C SER A 192 -0.72 -14.71 -16.56
N HIS A 193 -0.58 -15.94 -17.04
CA HIS A 193 0.73 -16.51 -17.44
C HIS A 193 1.51 -15.60 -18.40
N ARG A 194 0.83 -14.76 -19.15
CA ARG A 194 1.48 -13.81 -20.07
C ARG A 194 2.26 -12.72 -19.32
N TYR A 195 1.86 -12.35 -18.10
CA TYR A 195 2.61 -11.42 -17.27
C TYR A 195 3.91 -12.02 -16.73
N LEU A 196 3.96 -13.35 -16.60
CA LEU A 196 5.09 -14.08 -16.02
C LEU A 196 6.18 -14.42 -17.07
N ARG A 197 5.89 -14.29 -18.37
CA ARG A 197 6.79 -14.67 -19.46
C ARG A 197 7.51 -13.51 -20.14
N ARG A 198 7.45 -12.30 -19.59
CA ARG A 198 8.06 -11.11 -20.16
C ARG A 198 9.19 -10.58 -19.29
#